data_5c80d3ec68ac975ceb7510af895c20dd
#
_entry.id   5c80d3ec68ac975ceb7510af895c20dd
#
_cell.length_a   1.000
_cell.length_b   1.000
_cell.length_c   1.000
_cell.angle_alpha   90.00
_cell.angle_beta   90.00
_cell.angle_gamma   90.00
#
_symmetry.space_group_name_H-M   'P 1'
#
loop_
_entity.id
_entity.type
_entity.pdbx_description
1 polymer ?
#
loop_
_entity_poly.entity_id
_entity_poly.type
_entity_poly.pdbx_seq_one_letter_code
_entity_poly.pdbx_strand_id
1 'polypeptide(L)'
;QKVALAVKEAIPQIEKLDIAAYFRPLVNVSGDYYTVLPMDEHKTLVMLGDVSGKGLAAALVMGLVMNTVKIIGNKEDLAGVVKAIDKAIKGMHLQDKYTVLFIGIIDTEKMTIRYVNASMSDPIIVTRAPDGYKIKPLTSNCSLIGIIDLDEVEVAEQRLFRDDLILMASDGVSEVMD
;
A
#
# COMPACT_ATOMS: atom_id res chain seq x y z
N GLN A 1 -1.23 -31.65 -2.76
CA GLN A 1 -0.34 -30.48 -2.59
C GLN A 1 -1.20 -29.24 -2.74
N LYS A 2 -1.53 -28.55 -1.62
CA LYS A 2 -2.25 -27.27 -1.66
C LYS A 2 -1.23 -26.20 -2.02
N VAL A 3 -1.30 -25.69 -3.25
CA VAL A 3 -0.51 -24.54 -3.68
C VAL A 3 -1.21 -23.29 -3.12
N ALA A 4 -0.67 -22.73 -2.05
CA ALA A 4 -1.06 -21.40 -1.61
C ALA A 4 -0.43 -20.40 -2.60
N LEU A 5 -1.24 -19.77 -3.43
CA LEU A 5 -0.83 -18.61 -4.24
C LEU A 5 -0.78 -17.37 -3.34
N ALA A 6 0.24 -17.30 -2.50
CA ALA A 6 0.60 -16.07 -1.81
C ALA A 6 1.73 -15.43 -2.62
N VAL A 7 1.48 -14.27 -3.19
CA VAL A 7 2.55 -13.47 -3.80
C VAL A 7 3.35 -12.84 -2.65
N LYS A 8 4.27 -13.63 -2.10
CA LYS A 8 5.23 -13.11 -1.12
C LYS A 8 6.38 -12.49 -1.90
N GLU A 9 6.35 -11.18 -2.06
CA GLU A 9 7.50 -10.48 -2.61
C GLU A 9 8.67 -10.50 -1.63
N ALA A 10 9.87 -10.74 -2.15
CA ALA A 10 11.07 -10.56 -1.36
C ALA A 10 11.26 -9.07 -1.08
N ILE A 11 11.47 -8.71 0.18
CA ILE A 11 11.78 -7.33 0.56
C ILE A 11 13.22 -7.05 0.16
N PRO A 12 13.47 -6.04 -0.69
CA PRO A 12 14.83 -5.64 -1.02
C PRO A 12 15.54 -5.06 0.19
N GLN A 13 16.84 -5.28 0.28
CA GLN A 13 17.66 -4.54 1.23
C GLN A 13 17.86 -3.12 0.74
N ILE A 14 17.50 -2.13 1.56
CA ILE A 14 17.56 -0.72 1.21
C ILE A 14 18.42 -0.03 2.27
N GLU A 15 19.42 0.73 1.82
CA GLU A 15 20.23 1.53 2.74
C GLU A 15 19.36 2.52 3.50
N LYS A 16 19.56 2.63 4.81
CA LYS A 16 18.84 3.51 5.75
C LYS A 16 17.36 3.16 6.01
N LEU A 17 16.85 2.07 5.44
CA LEU A 17 15.51 1.58 5.76
C LEU A 17 15.58 0.11 6.19
N ASP A 18 15.11 -0.18 7.40
CA ASP A 18 14.89 -1.54 7.86
C ASP A 18 13.41 -1.88 7.66
N ILE A 19 13.13 -2.83 6.77
CA ILE A 19 11.75 -3.19 6.38
C ILE A 19 11.50 -4.65 6.68
N ALA A 20 10.42 -4.93 7.41
CA ALA A 20 9.92 -6.27 7.63
C ALA A 20 8.45 -6.35 7.17
N ALA A 21 8.07 -7.49 6.59
CA ALA A 21 6.68 -7.77 6.27
C ALA A 21 6.28 -9.15 6.80
N TYR A 22 5.08 -9.21 7.34
CA TYR A 22 4.43 -10.45 7.73
C TYR A 22 3.16 -10.62 6.91
N PHE A 23 3.04 -11.75 6.22
CA PHE A 23 1.89 -12.06 5.39
C PHE A 23 1.45 -13.51 5.65
N ARG A 24 0.20 -13.68 6.07
CA ARG A 24 -0.40 -14.99 6.31
C ARG A 24 -1.82 -15.04 5.75
N PRO A 25 -2.03 -15.61 4.55
CA PRO A 25 -3.37 -15.75 3.99
C PRO A 25 -4.20 -16.76 4.81
N LEU A 26 -5.46 -16.42 5.09
CA LEU A 26 -6.41 -17.33 5.76
C LEU A 26 -6.89 -18.45 4.85
N VAL A 27 -6.97 -18.21 3.55
CA VAL A 27 -7.35 -19.17 2.50
C VAL A 27 -6.31 -19.17 1.38
N ASN A 28 -6.40 -20.13 0.47
CA ASN A 28 -5.43 -20.32 -0.60
C ASN A 28 -5.20 -19.11 -1.52
N VAL A 29 -6.12 -18.14 -1.53
CA VAL A 29 -6.02 -16.88 -2.30
C VAL A 29 -6.58 -15.76 -1.43
N SER A 30 -5.73 -14.78 -1.07
CA SER A 30 -6.09 -13.54 -0.37
C SER A 30 -6.25 -12.40 -1.37
N GLY A 31 -7.07 -11.39 -1.03
CA GLY A 31 -7.11 -10.08 -1.69
C GLY A 31 -5.98 -9.16 -1.26
N ASP A 32 -5.36 -9.46 -0.12
CA ASP A 32 -4.26 -8.66 0.43
C ASP A 32 -3.01 -8.72 -0.45
N TYR A 33 -2.33 -7.61 -0.58
CA TYR A 33 -1.06 -7.49 -1.30
C TYR A 33 -0.20 -6.37 -0.73
N TYR A 34 1.10 -6.51 -0.89
CA TYR A 34 2.05 -5.43 -0.61
C TYR A 34 3.17 -5.44 -1.63
N THR A 35 3.83 -4.30 -1.79
CA THR A 35 5.07 -4.22 -2.55
C THR A 35 6.02 -3.18 -1.97
N VAL A 36 7.31 -3.41 -2.16
CA VAL A 36 8.39 -2.49 -1.80
C VAL A 36 9.30 -2.37 -3.02
N LEU A 37 9.34 -1.18 -3.61
CA LEU A 37 10.10 -0.91 -4.82
C LEU A 37 11.13 0.20 -4.56
N PRO A 38 12.44 -0.10 -4.52
CA PRO A 38 13.47 0.92 -4.61
C PRO A 38 13.30 1.70 -5.92
N MET A 39 13.24 3.02 -5.84
CA MET A 39 13.13 3.89 -7.01
C MET A 39 14.48 4.47 -7.40
N ASP A 40 15.25 4.86 -6.40
CA ASP A 40 16.64 5.31 -6.49
C ASP A 40 17.35 5.06 -5.16
N GLU A 41 18.53 5.65 -4.94
CA GLU A 41 19.32 5.46 -3.71
C GLU A 41 18.66 6.06 -2.44
N HIS A 42 17.70 6.98 -2.60
CA HIS A 42 17.06 7.68 -1.49
C HIS A 42 15.56 7.42 -1.40
N LYS A 43 14.92 7.02 -2.49
CA LYS A 43 13.45 6.89 -2.57
C LYS A 43 13.02 5.46 -2.71
N THR A 44 12.04 5.10 -1.90
CA THR A 44 11.40 3.78 -1.91
C THR A 44 9.90 3.92 -1.93
N LEU A 45 9.27 3.29 -2.91
CA LEU A 45 7.82 3.16 -2.96
C LEU A 45 7.41 1.97 -2.11
N VAL A 46 6.44 2.20 -1.22
CA VAL A 46 5.79 1.18 -0.41
C VAL A 46 4.30 1.18 -0.71
N MET A 47 3.70 0.01 -0.78
CA MET A 47 2.28 -0.16 -1.06
C MET A 47 1.73 -1.33 -0.24
N LEU A 48 0.54 -1.13 0.32
CA LEU A 48 -0.27 -2.16 0.97
C LEU A 48 -1.71 -1.97 0.50
N GLY A 49 -2.40 -3.05 0.16
CA GLY A 49 -3.79 -2.97 -0.23
C GLY A 49 -4.53 -4.28 -0.05
N ASP A 50 -5.84 -4.19 -0.17
CA ASP A 50 -6.75 -5.32 -0.13
C ASP A 50 -7.83 -5.17 -1.21
N VAL A 51 -8.07 -6.24 -1.95
CA VAL A 51 -9.09 -6.32 -3.00
C VAL A 51 -10.38 -6.89 -2.43
N SER A 52 -11.50 -6.26 -2.73
CA SER A 52 -12.83 -6.71 -2.30
C SER A 52 -13.13 -8.15 -2.70
N GLY A 53 -13.59 -8.95 -1.72
CA GLY A 53 -14.00 -10.34 -1.91
C GLY A 53 -12.83 -11.33 -1.92
N LYS A 54 -13.08 -12.54 -2.39
CA LYS A 54 -12.15 -13.69 -2.31
C LYS A 54 -12.06 -14.41 -3.65
N GLY A 55 -11.04 -15.27 -3.77
CA GLY A 55 -10.91 -16.20 -4.90
C GLY A 55 -10.26 -15.59 -6.14
N LEU A 56 -10.51 -16.19 -7.29
CA LEU A 56 -9.80 -15.91 -8.53
C LEU A 56 -9.96 -14.45 -9.00
N ALA A 57 -11.16 -13.89 -8.89
CA ALA A 57 -11.41 -12.52 -9.32
C ALA A 57 -10.60 -11.50 -8.49
N ALA A 58 -10.52 -11.68 -7.16
CA ALA A 58 -9.70 -10.84 -6.31
C ALA A 58 -8.20 -10.99 -6.64
N ALA A 59 -7.73 -12.21 -6.90
CA ALA A 59 -6.34 -12.46 -7.30
C ALA A 59 -5.99 -11.81 -8.64
N LEU A 60 -6.90 -11.80 -9.60
CA LEU A 60 -6.68 -11.14 -10.90
C LEU A 60 -6.56 -9.62 -10.73
N VAL A 61 -7.42 -9.01 -9.92
CA VAL A 61 -7.34 -7.57 -9.61
C VAL A 61 -6.05 -7.25 -8.86
N MET A 62 -5.68 -8.05 -7.85
CA MET A 62 -4.41 -7.90 -7.13
C MET A 62 -3.23 -7.94 -8.10
N GLY A 63 -3.16 -8.94 -8.96
CA GLY A 63 -2.09 -9.06 -9.97
C GLY A 63 -2.05 -7.87 -10.92
N LEU A 64 -3.21 -7.36 -11.34
CA LEU A 64 -3.32 -6.16 -12.17
C LEU A 64 -2.76 -4.93 -11.46
N VAL A 65 -3.17 -4.69 -10.20
CA VAL A 65 -2.69 -3.54 -9.40
C VAL A 65 -1.18 -3.58 -9.25
N MET A 66 -0.65 -4.71 -8.80
CA MET A 66 0.80 -4.88 -8.59
C MET A 66 1.59 -4.68 -9.89
N ASN A 67 1.10 -5.24 -11.00
CA ASN A 67 1.76 -5.07 -12.29
C ASN A 67 1.69 -3.62 -12.78
N THR A 68 0.54 -2.95 -12.63
CA THR A 68 0.38 -1.53 -13.02
C THR A 68 1.42 -0.65 -12.32
N VAL A 69 1.61 -0.82 -11.02
CA VAL A 69 2.61 -0.04 -10.26
C VAL A 69 4.04 -0.35 -10.73
N LYS A 70 4.34 -1.60 -11.07
CA LYS A 70 5.68 -2.00 -11.53
C LYS A 70 6.04 -1.41 -12.88
N ILE A 71 5.09 -1.39 -13.84
CA ILE A 71 5.35 -1.00 -15.22
C ILE A 71 5.19 0.50 -15.49
N ILE A 72 4.47 1.24 -14.63
CA ILE A 72 4.26 2.67 -14.82
C ILE A 72 5.59 3.43 -14.82
N GLY A 73 5.81 4.29 -15.82
CA GLY A 73 7.08 4.98 -16.01
C GLY A 73 7.38 6.03 -14.93
N ASN A 74 6.37 6.86 -14.60
CA ASN A 74 6.52 7.92 -13.59
C ASN A 74 5.84 7.54 -12.27
N LYS A 75 6.57 6.85 -11.39
CA LYS A 75 6.09 6.46 -10.06
C LYS A 75 6.08 7.61 -9.04
N GLU A 76 6.78 8.71 -9.33
CA GLU A 76 6.80 9.90 -8.46
C GLU A 76 5.46 10.64 -8.46
N ASP A 77 4.70 10.51 -9.54
CA ASP A 77 3.33 11.02 -9.63
C ASP A 77 2.35 10.02 -9.01
N LEU A 78 2.27 10.00 -7.67
CA LEU A 78 1.38 9.10 -6.94
C LEU A 78 -0.09 9.25 -7.34
N ALA A 79 -0.53 10.47 -7.64
CA ALA A 79 -1.90 10.71 -8.10
C ALA A 79 -2.14 10.04 -9.46
N GLY A 80 -1.19 10.18 -10.39
CA GLY A 80 -1.22 9.50 -11.68
C GLY A 80 -1.18 7.98 -11.55
N VAL A 81 -0.38 7.43 -10.63
CA VAL A 81 -0.35 5.99 -10.33
C VAL A 81 -1.71 5.49 -9.86
N VAL A 82 -2.33 6.18 -8.89
CA VAL A 82 -3.66 5.80 -8.36
C VAL A 82 -4.73 5.85 -9.44
N LYS A 83 -4.73 6.90 -10.27
CA LYS A 83 -5.66 7.01 -11.42
C LYS A 83 -5.44 5.93 -12.47
N ALA A 84 -4.19 5.52 -12.70
CA ALA A 84 -3.88 4.42 -13.61
C ALA A 84 -4.40 3.07 -13.09
N ILE A 85 -4.27 2.82 -11.78
CA ILE A 85 -4.83 1.64 -11.11
C ILE A 85 -6.37 1.64 -11.22
N ASP A 86 -7.03 2.76 -10.94
CA ASP A 86 -8.49 2.91 -11.05
C ASP A 86 -8.98 2.56 -12.45
N LYS A 87 -8.35 3.17 -13.46
CA LYS A 87 -8.66 2.90 -14.87
C LYS A 87 -8.44 1.43 -15.24
N ALA A 88 -7.38 0.81 -14.73
CA ALA A 88 -7.07 -0.58 -15.01
C ALA A 88 -8.11 -1.52 -14.41
N ILE A 89 -8.54 -1.31 -13.15
CA ILE A 89 -9.58 -2.12 -12.50
C ILE A 89 -10.91 -1.97 -13.22
N LYS A 90 -11.35 -0.73 -13.52
CA LYS A 90 -12.57 -0.46 -14.27
C LYS A 90 -12.57 -1.12 -15.64
N GLY A 91 -11.42 -1.13 -16.30
CA GLY A 91 -11.22 -1.77 -17.60
C GLY A 91 -11.38 -3.30 -17.60
N MET A 92 -11.33 -3.96 -16.45
CA MET A 92 -11.62 -5.40 -16.35
C MET A 92 -13.10 -5.73 -16.45
N HIS A 93 -13.98 -4.74 -16.28
CA HIS A 93 -15.45 -4.92 -16.27
C HIS A 93 -15.94 -6.00 -15.28
N LEU A 94 -15.21 -6.20 -14.18
CA LEU A 94 -15.62 -7.09 -13.09
C LEU A 94 -16.59 -6.33 -12.18
N GLN A 95 -17.81 -6.89 -12.03
CA GLN A 95 -18.81 -6.30 -11.14
C GLN A 95 -18.31 -6.30 -9.68
N ASP A 96 -18.57 -5.20 -8.97
CA ASP A 96 -18.31 -5.03 -7.54
C ASP A 96 -16.87 -5.28 -7.10
N LYS A 97 -15.88 -5.13 -7.99
CA LYS A 97 -14.46 -5.25 -7.66
C LYS A 97 -13.83 -3.87 -7.45
N TYR A 98 -13.26 -3.70 -6.28
CA TYR A 98 -12.51 -2.52 -5.88
C TYR A 98 -11.32 -2.92 -5.02
N THR A 99 -10.43 -1.99 -4.78
CA THR A 99 -9.37 -2.15 -3.79
C THR A 99 -9.32 -0.95 -2.87
N VAL A 100 -9.04 -1.21 -1.59
CA VAL A 100 -8.49 -0.22 -0.67
C VAL A 100 -6.98 -0.28 -0.75
N LEU A 101 -6.31 0.86 -0.66
CA LEU A 101 -4.89 0.94 -0.98
C LEU A 101 -4.22 2.08 -0.22
N PHE A 102 -3.10 1.78 0.42
CA PHE A 102 -2.12 2.77 0.81
C PHE A 102 -0.91 2.68 -0.13
N ILE A 103 -0.50 3.79 -0.71
CA ILE A 103 0.71 3.90 -1.52
C ILE A 103 1.50 5.13 -1.08
N GLY A 104 2.80 4.97 -0.83
CA GLY A 104 3.65 6.06 -0.39
C GLY A 104 5.07 5.96 -0.94
N ILE A 105 5.75 7.09 -0.98
CA ILE A 105 7.17 7.20 -1.30
C ILE A 105 7.88 7.74 -0.07
N ILE A 106 8.78 6.92 0.48
CA ILE A 106 9.68 7.31 1.55
C ILE A 106 10.94 7.89 0.91
N ASP A 107 11.29 9.11 1.30
CA ASP A 107 12.51 9.79 0.87
C ASP A 107 13.44 9.91 2.07
N THR A 108 14.55 9.16 2.07
CA THR A 108 15.51 9.11 3.17
C THR A 108 16.50 10.28 3.17
N GLU A 109 16.59 11.03 2.07
CA GLU A 109 17.37 12.26 2.01
C GLU A 109 16.56 13.44 2.59
N LYS A 110 15.32 13.61 2.15
CA LYS A 110 14.41 14.66 2.63
C LYS A 110 13.79 14.35 3.98
N MET A 111 13.86 13.11 4.42
CA MET A 111 13.18 12.61 5.61
C MET A 111 11.68 12.92 5.57
N THR A 112 11.03 12.45 4.52
CA THR A 112 9.57 12.60 4.31
C THR A 112 8.95 11.32 3.79
N ILE A 113 7.63 11.19 3.98
CA ILE A 113 6.79 10.26 3.25
C ILE A 113 5.68 11.05 2.55
N ARG A 114 5.59 10.91 1.23
CA ARG A 114 4.45 11.38 0.43
C ARG A 114 3.53 10.20 0.19
N TYR A 115 2.22 10.38 0.34
CA TYR A 115 1.31 9.24 0.25
C TYR A 115 -0.08 9.59 -0.27
N VAL A 116 -0.76 8.56 -0.76
CA VAL A 116 -2.20 8.50 -0.95
C VAL A 116 -2.71 7.30 -0.14
N ASN A 117 -3.70 7.55 0.71
CA ASN A 117 -4.43 6.52 1.41
C ASN A 117 -5.87 6.44 0.86
N ALA A 118 -6.12 5.45 0.02
CA ALA A 118 -7.41 5.20 -0.59
C ALA A 118 -8.24 4.22 0.26
N SER A 119 -8.83 4.76 1.34
CA SER A 119 -9.71 4.03 2.26
C SER A 119 -9.09 2.81 2.96
N MET A 120 -7.75 2.73 3.00
CA MET A 120 -7.05 1.71 3.78
C MET A 120 -7.06 2.09 5.27
N SER A 121 -6.99 1.09 6.16
CA SER A 121 -6.73 1.34 7.60
C SER A 121 -5.51 2.24 7.75
N ASP A 122 -5.64 3.32 8.52
CA ASP A 122 -4.60 4.35 8.59
C ASP A 122 -3.26 3.78 9.06
N PRO A 123 -2.21 3.77 8.24
CA PRO A 123 -0.87 3.52 8.74
C PRO A 123 -0.48 4.57 9.79
N ILE A 124 0.40 4.19 10.69
CA ILE A 124 0.84 5.09 11.75
C ILE A 124 2.35 5.30 11.71
N ILE A 125 2.77 6.53 12.01
CA ILE A 125 4.16 6.85 12.31
C ILE A 125 4.29 6.89 13.82
N VAL A 126 5.21 6.12 14.37
CA VAL A 126 5.56 6.10 15.79
C VAL A 126 6.91 6.76 15.97
N THR A 127 6.93 7.92 16.62
CA THR A 127 8.15 8.69 16.91
C THR A 127 8.50 8.58 18.39
N ARG A 128 9.76 8.28 18.68
CA ARG A 128 10.24 8.29 20.06
C ARG A 128 10.37 9.73 20.57
N ALA A 129 9.78 10.00 21.73
CA ALA A 129 9.83 11.29 22.43
C ALA A 129 10.43 11.12 23.84
N PRO A 130 10.90 12.19 24.51
CA PRO A 130 11.49 12.11 25.84
C PRO A 130 10.53 11.54 26.91
N ASP A 131 9.23 11.74 26.73
CA ASP A 131 8.13 11.33 27.60
C ASP A 131 7.37 10.07 27.11
N GLY A 132 7.92 9.35 26.12
CA GLY A 132 7.32 8.12 25.57
C GLY A 132 7.30 8.08 24.05
N TYR A 133 6.14 7.80 23.46
CA TYR A 133 5.97 7.70 22.03
C TYR A 133 4.84 8.63 21.55
N LYS A 134 5.08 9.28 20.41
CA LYS A 134 4.05 10.02 19.67
C LYS A 134 3.60 9.19 18.49
N ILE A 135 2.29 9.09 18.31
CA ILE A 135 1.67 8.35 17.21
C ILE A 135 0.97 9.34 16.30
N LYS A 136 1.28 9.27 15.00
CA LYS A 136 0.66 10.09 13.97
C LYS A 136 0.06 9.21 12.89
N PRO A 137 -1.27 9.24 12.67
CA PRO A 137 -1.90 8.49 11.60
C PRO A 137 -1.62 9.14 10.23
N LEU A 138 -1.47 8.31 9.21
CA LEU A 138 -1.48 8.69 7.80
C LEU A 138 -2.91 8.48 7.27
N THR A 139 -3.75 9.48 7.54
CA THR A 139 -5.20 9.40 7.35
C THR A 139 -5.60 9.23 5.89
N SER A 140 -6.74 8.58 5.67
CA SER A 140 -7.34 8.43 4.35
C SER A 140 -7.62 9.80 3.72
N ASN A 141 -7.16 9.98 2.49
CA ASN A 141 -7.31 11.20 1.68
C ASN A 141 -7.82 10.92 0.26
N CYS A 142 -8.23 9.67 0.00
CA CYS A 142 -8.79 9.23 -1.27
C CYS A 142 -9.85 8.17 -1.02
N SER A 143 -10.87 8.11 -1.89
CA SER A 143 -11.88 7.05 -1.89
C SER A 143 -11.29 5.72 -2.35
N LEU A 144 -12.03 4.61 -2.10
CA LEU A 144 -11.69 3.30 -2.64
C LEU A 144 -11.58 3.33 -4.18
N ILE A 145 -10.76 2.44 -4.73
CA ILE A 145 -10.33 2.47 -6.13
C ILE A 145 -11.06 1.36 -6.93
N GLY A 146 -11.61 1.71 -8.09
CA GLY A 146 -12.20 0.74 -9.04
C GLY A 146 -13.70 0.83 -9.21
N ILE A 147 -14.43 1.58 -8.36
CA ILE A 147 -15.89 1.76 -8.46
C ILE A 147 -16.25 3.24 -8.63
N ILE A 148 -15.73 4.09 -7.76
CA ILE A 148 -16.05 5.53 -7.72
C ILE A 148 -15.11 6.26 -8.66
N ASP A 149 -15.63 7.27 -9.38
CA ASP A 149 -14.78 8.11 -10.21
C ASP A 149 -13.89 9.00 -9.33
N LEU A 150 -12.60 8.96 -9.62
CA LEU A 150 -11.59 9.74 -8.90
C LEU A 150 -11.32 11.03 -9.68
N ASP A 151 -12.06 12.09 -9.39
CA ASP A 151 -11.88 13.39 -10.05
C ASP A 151 -10.52 14.00 -9.66
N GLU A 152 -10.26 14.09 -8.36
CA GLU A 152 -9.01 14.59 -7.81
C GLU A 152 -8.42 13.55 -6.83
N VAL A 153 -7.10 13.40 -6.88
CA VAL A 153 -6.35 12.57 -5.93
C VAL A 153 -5.33 13.46 -5.24
N GLU A 154 -5.56 13.72 -3.96
CA GLU A 154 -4.65 14.49 -3.13
C GLU A 154 -3.48 13.63 -2.69
N VAL A 155 -2.26 14.18 -2.81
CA VAL A 155 -1.03 13.56 -2.27
C VAL A 155 -0.64 14.31 -1.01
N ALA A 156 -0.70 13.66 0.14
CA ALA A 156 -0.27 14.23 1.40
C ALA A 156 1.22 13.97 1.64
N GLU A 157 1.84 14.82 2.45
CA GLU A 157 3.24 14.68 2.86
C GLU A 157 3.38 14.79 4.37
N GLN A 158 4.19 13.91 4.95
CA GLN A 158 4.55 13.93 6.37
C GLN A 158 6.06 13.89 6.54
N ARG A 159 6.54 14.70 7.49
CA ARG A 159 7.95 14.67 7.91
C ARG A 159 8.22 13.43 8.75
N LEU A 160 9.34 12.81 8.52
CA LEU A 160 9.90 11.70 9.29
C LEU A 160 11.07 12.20 10.14
N PHE A 161 11.32 11.50 11.23
CA PHE A 161 12.48 11.69 12.07
C PHE A 161 13.32 10.41 12.08
N ARG A 162 14.56 10.53 12.47
CA ARG A 162 15.44 9.38 12.61
C ARG A 162 14.83 8.40 13.63
N ASP A 163 14.88 7.12 13.33
CA ASP A 163 14.35 6.02 14.13
C ASP A 163 12.82 6.02 14.26
N ASP A 164 12.09 6.76 13.40
CA ASP A 164 10.65 6.60 13.28
C ASP A 164 10.30 5.19 12.79
N LEU A 165 9.24 4.61 13.34
CA LEU A 165 8.65 3.38 12.86
C LEU A 165 7.36 3.69 12.09
N ILE A 166 7.26 3.22 10.85
CA ILE A 166 6.01 3.26 10.08
C ILE A 166 5.39 1.87 10.14
N LEU A 167 4.21 1.76 10.72
CA LEU A 167 3.45 0.52 10.81
C LEU A 167 2.24 0.58 9.87
N MET A 168 2.13 -0.41 8.99
CA MET A 168 1.01 -0.59 8.07
C MET A 168 0.40 -1.97 8.29
N ALA A 169 -0.93 -2.06 8.35
CA ALA A 169 -1.64 -3.31 8.50
C ALA A 169 -2.94 -3.31 7.69
N SER A 170 -3.30 -4.47 7.12
CA SER A 170 -4.66 -4.70 6.61
C SER A 170 -5.62 -5.03 7.76
N ASP A 171 -6.92 -5.00 7.49
CA ASP A 171 -7.99 -5.30 8.46
C ASP A 171 -7.91 -6.72 9.03
N GLY A 172 -7.33 -7.67 8.28
CA GLY A 172 -7.07 -9.02 8.79
C GLY A 172 -6.26 -9.09 10.09
N VAL A 173 -5.55 -8.02 10.48
CA VAL A 173 -4.86 -7.93 11.78
C VAL A 173 -5.84 -7.56 12.90
N SER A 174 -6.81 -6.69 12.63
CA SER A 174 -7.81 -6.26 13.61
C SER A 174 -8.94 -7.28 13.79
N GLU A 175 -9.32 -8.02 12.74
CA GLU A 175 -10.37 -9.05 12.79
C GLU A 175 -10.01 -10.30 13.59
N VAL A 176 -8.71 -10.53 13.85
CA VAL A 176 -8.23 -11.68 14.66
C VAL A 176 -8.28 -11.39 16.17
N MET A 177 -8.57 -10.15 16.57
CA MET A 177 -8.54 -9.72 17.99
C MET A 177 -9.91 -9.69 18.67
N ASP A 178 -10.99 -10.13 17.96
CA ASP A 178 -12.35 -10.26 18.51
C ASP A 178 -12.70 -11.73 18.88
#